data_f998906ef096de0637d0f77c1104b22a
#
_entry.id   f998906ef096de0637d0f77c1104b22a
#
_cell.length_a   1.000
_cell.length_b   1.000
_cell.length_c   1.000
_cell.angle_alpha   90.00
_cell.angle_beta   90.00
_cell.angle_gamma   90.00
#
_symmetry.space_group_name_H-M   'P 1'
#
loop_
_entity.id
_entity.type
_entity.pdbx_description
1 polymer ?
#
loop_
_entity_poly.entity_id
_entity_poly.type
_entity_poly.pdbx_seq_one_letter_code
_entity_poly.pdbx_strand_id
1 'polypeptide(L)' 'MVNIAVMGYGTVGSGVVEVVNTNGARINQRIGDELNIKYVLDLRDFPEDPVQEKIVHDFETIINDDEI' A
#
# COMPACT_ATOMS: atom_id res chain seq x y z
N MET A 1 11.48 -3.84 8.39
CA MET A 1 10.40 -3.68 7.37
C MET A 1 9.82 -2.28 7.43
N VAL A 2 9.68 -1.64 6.30
CA VAL A 2 9.01 -0.34 6.20
C VAL A 2 7.59 -0.55 5.72
N ASN A 3 6.60 -0.20 6.53
CA ASN A 3 5.20 -0.31 6.17
C ASN A 3 4.68 1.04 5.67
N ILE A 4 4.05 1.04 4.51
CA ILE A 4 3.48 2.24 3.91
C ILE A 4 1.98 2.08 3.70
N ALA A 5 1.31 3.20 3.59
CA ALA A 5 -0.09 3.26 3.20
C ALA A 5 -0.21 4.07 1.90
N VAL A 6 -1.02 3.59 0.97
CA VAL A 6 -1.29 4.28 -0.29
C VAL A 6 -2.63 5.00 -0.17
N MET A 7 -2.63 6.31 -0.41
CA MET A 7 -3.84 7.15 -0.31
C MET A 7 -4.53 7.19 -1.66
N GLY A 8 -5.57 6.38 -1.79
CA GLY A 8 -6.35 6.27 -3.02
C GLY A 8 -5.83 5.19 -3.96
N TYR A 9 -6.75 4.42 -4.53
CA TYR A 9 -6.43 3.35 -5.48
C TYR A 9 -6.99 3.67 -6.87
N GLY A 10 -6.73 4.89 -7.34
CA GLY A 10 -7.02 5.27 -8.71
C GLY A 10 -5.84 4.93 -9.62
N THR A 11 -5.70 5.63 -10.74
CA THR A 11 -4.62 5.38 -11.71
C THR A 11 -3.23 5.49 -11.07
N VAL A 12 -3.00 6.52 -10.26
CA VAL A 12 -1.70 6.74 -9.62
C VAL A 12 -1.47 5.73 -8.50
N GLY A 13 -2.47 5.51 -7.63
CA GLY A 13 -2.33 4.57 -6.51
C GLY A 13 -2.12 3.14 -6.96
N SER A 14 -2.85 2.68 -7.99
CA SER A 14 -2.65 1.35 -8.54
C SER A 14 -1.27 1.20 -9.19
N GLY A 15 -0.75 2.27 -9.81
CA GLY A 15 0.59 2.29 -10.35
C GLY A 15 1.66 2.11 -9.27
N VAL A 16 1.49 2.77 -8.12
CA VAL A 16 2.40 2.61 -6.98
C VAL A 16 2.39 1.17 -6.47
N VAL A 17 1.21 0.58 -6.30
CA VAL A 17 1.06 -0.80 -5.84
C VAL A 17 1.73 -1.76 -6.82
N GLU A 18 1.52 -1.57 -8.11
CA GLU A 18 2.14 -2.40 -9.15
C GLU A 18 3.66 -2.31 -9.11
N VAL A 19 4.21 -1.11 -9.00
CA VAL A 19 5.67 -0.91 -8.93
C VAL A 19 6.26 -1.61 -7.73
N VAL A 20 5.66 -1.50 -6.56
CA VAL A 20 6.15 -2.17 -5.35
C VAL A 20 6.07 -3.68 -5.49
N ASN A 21 4.98 -4.20 -6.06
CA ASN A 21 4.79 -5.64 -6.23
C ASN A 21 5.73 -6.25 -7.29
N THR A 22 6.07 -5.50 -8.33
CA THR A 22 6.90 -6.00 -9.44
C THR A 22 8.38 -5.70 -9.26
N ASN A 23 8.73 -4.58 -8.59
CA ASN A 23 10.11 -4.12 -8.43
C ASN A 23 10.53 -4.03 -6.95
N GLY A 24 9.81 -4.69 -6.05
CA GLY A 24 10.06 -4.60 -4.61
C GLY A 24 11.50 -4.94 -4.22
N ALA A 25 12.08 -5.97 -4.83
CA ALA A 25 13.45 -6.39 -4.51
C ALA A 25 14.47 -5.27 -4.83
N ARG A 26 14.28 -4.56 -5.95
CA ARG A 26 15.17 -3.43 -6.32
C ARG A 26 15.02 -2.25 -5.38
N ILE A 27 13.76 -1.95 -5.00
CA ILE A 27 13.46 -0.87 -4.06
C ILE A 27 14.06 -1.21 -2.70
N ASN A 28 13.91 -2.45 -2.25
CA ASN A 28 14.43 -2.90 -0.96
C ASN A 28 15.95 -2.78 -0.88
N GLN A 29 16.67 -3.08 -1.98
CA GLN A 29 18.11 -2.88 -2.04
C GLN A 29 18.51 -1.42 -1.90
N ARG A 30 17.73 -0.51 -2.47
CA ARG A 30 18.04 0.94 -2.42
C ARG A 30 17.81 1.55 -1.06
N ILE A 31 16.77 1.12 -0.35
CA ILE A 31 16.46 1.67 0.98
C ILE A 31 17.10 0.87 2.12
N GLY A 32 17.71 -0.27 1.81
CA GLY A 32 18.34 -1.11 2.81
C GLY A 32 17.37 -1.83 3.74
N ASP A 33 16.10 -1.90 3.37
CA ASP A 33 15.05 -2.55 4.16
C ASP A 33 13.93 -3.04 3.25
N GLU A 34 13.07 -3.87 3.76
CA GLU A 34 11.90 -4.39 3.05
C GLU A 34 10.75 -3.39 3.07
N LEU A 35 10.20 -3.08 1.90
CA LEU A 35 9.06 -2.19 1.74
C LEU A 35 7.77 -3.02 1.63
N ASN A 36 6.79 -2.71 2.46
CA ASN A 36 5.50 -3.41 2.47
C ASN A 36 4.34 -2.41 2.38
N ILE A 37 3.41 -2.66 1.47
CA ILE A 37 2.14 -1.92 1.44
C ILE A 37 1.20 -2.58 2.43
N LYS A 38 0.93 -1.89 3.54
CA LYS A 38 0.06 -2.40 4.59
C LYS A 38 -1.40 -2.02 4.37
N TYR A 39 -1.66 -0.78 3.94
CA TYR A 39 -3.01 -0.29 3.71
C TYR A 39 -3.12 0.46 2.39
N VAL A 40 -4.31 0.41 1.81
CA VAL A 40 -4.72 1.28 0.71
C VAL A 40 -6.00 1.98 1.15
N LEU A 41 -5.96 3.30 1.26
CA LEU A 41 -7.12 4.09 1.65
C LEU A 41 -7.93 4.46 0.41
N ASP A 42 -9.16 3.98 0.32
CA ASP A 42 -10.11 4.38 -0.73
C ASP A 42 -11.52 4.22 -0.20
N LEU A 43 -12.42 5.09 -0.65
CA LEU A 43 -13.85 4.99 -0.30
C LEU A 43 -14.56 3.89 -1.11
N ARG A 44 -13.94 3.43 -2.19
CA ARG A 44 -14.46 2.38 -3.06
C ARG A 44 -13.90 1.03 -2.66
N ASP A 45 -14.62 -0.03 -3.03
CA ASP A 45 -14.13 -1.40 -2.91
C ASP A 45 -13.70 -1.93 -4.28
N PHE A 46 -12.75 -2.87 -4.26
CA PHE A 46 -12.23 -3.51 -5.47
C PHE A 46 -12.24 -5.03 -5.27
N PRO A 47 -13.42 -5.65 -5.19
CA PRO A 47 -13.55 -7.05 -4.74
C PRO A 47 -12.88 -8.07 -5.65
N GLU A 48 -12.63 -7.73 -6.92
CA GLU A 48 -11.96 -8.62 -7.87
C GLU A 48 -10.44 -8.42 -7.90
N ASP A 49 -9.93 -7.44 -7.16
CA ASP A 49 -8.50 -7.11 -7.12
C ASP A 49 -7.89 -7.64 -5.82
N PRO A 50 -6.71 -8.30 -5.87
CA PRO A 50 -6.03 -8.75 -4.65
C PRO A 50 -5.79 -7.65 -3.62
N VAL A 51 -5.75 -6.38 -4.02
CA VAL A 51 -5.57 -5.24 -3.11
C VAL A 51 -6.72 -5.07 -2.13
N GLN A 52 -7.88 -5.68 -2.40
CA GLN A 52 -9.06 -5.56 -1.54
C GLN A 52 -8.76 -5.94 -0.09
N GLU A 53 -7.87 -6.87 0.16
CA GLU A 53 -7.46 -7.25 1.50
C GLU A 53 -6.85 -6.09 2.29
N LYS A 54 -6.27 -5.12 1.60
CA LYS A 54 -5.56 -3.98 2.17
C LYS A 54 -6.38 -2.71 2.17
N ILE A 55 -7.57 -2.73 1.55
CA ILE A 55 -8.43 -1.55 1.47
C ILE A 55 -8.97 -1.20 2.85
N VAL A 56 -8.82 0.05 3.23
CA VAL A 56 -9.46 0.66 4.39
C VAL A 56 -10.20 1.91 3.95
N HIS A 57 -11.30 2.22 4.61
CA HIS A 57 -12.14 3.36 4.25
C HIS A 57 -11.99 4.52 5.22
N ASP A 58 -11.22 4.35 6.28
CA ASP A 58 -11.05 5.32 7.34
C ASP A 58 -9.57 5.64 7.56
N PHE A 59 -9.23 6.91 7.42
CA PHE A 59 -7.86 7.38 7.63
C PHE A 59 -7.37 7.14 9.06
N GLU A 60 -8.27 7.12 10.03
CA GLU A 60 -7.91 6.87 11.44
C GLU A 60 -7.25 5.50 11.63
N THR A 61 -7.62 4.51 10.84
CA THR A 61 -6.99 3.19 10.87
C THR A 61 -5.49 3.31 10.61
N ILE A 62 -5.11 4.19 9.69
CA ILE A 62 -3.71 4.39 9.29
C ILE A 62 -2.97 5.17 10.35
N ILE A 63 -3.53 6.29 10.83
CA ILE A 63 -2.83 7.15 11.80
C ILE A 63 -2.71 6.51 13.18
N ASN A 64 -3.57 5.54 13.50
CA ASN A 64 -3.50 4.81 14.77
C ASN A 64 -2.59 3.59 14.71
N ASP A 65 -2.03 3.28 13.55
CA ASP A 65 -1.11 2.14 13.39
C ASP A 65 0.35 2.62 13.58
N ASP A 66 0.95 2.20 14.68
CA ASP A 66 2.31 2.61 15.04
C ASP A 66 3.38 2.04 14.09
N GLU A 67 3.03 1.08 13.24
CA GLU A 67 3.95 0.43 12.32
C GLU A 67 4.04 1.11 10.94
N ILE A 68 3.22 2.13 10.73
CA ILE A 68 3.25 2.90 9.47
C ILE A 68 4.33 3.98 9.53
#